data_e92e9f0ff819b0d5df61bc7350782437
#
_entry.id   e92e9f0ff819b0d5df61bc7350782437
#
_cell.length_a   1.000
_cell.length_b   1.000
_cell.length_c   1.000
_cell.angle_alpha   90.00
_cell.angle_beta   90.00
_cell.angle_gamma   90.00
#
_symmetry.space_group_name_H-M   'P 1'
#
loop_
_entity.id
_entity.type
_entity.pdbx_description
1 polymer ?
#
loop_
_entity_poly.entity_id
_entity_poly.type
_entity_poly.pdbx_seq_one_letter_code
_entity_poly.pdbx_strand_id
1 'polypeptide(L)'
;LGYAQLLDANSVNELTLNGARFIERMEQKAASSKISTERRAALKKKTAVLKRMYANVKRVPFEWSRHQRYAKTPEGMGIHVLNIDGDIGPMLQANKLKGLKDLAAKKGRPDLTGAQIEVMNLSGPATGLELMQPAGLKAPVTNFFARKAYYVNKMVIGLTGEQLLAELDRRMELSMKAQGSIEFEAAFDAVIAAKTAGR
;
A
#
# COMPACT_ATOMS: atom_id res chain seq x y z
N LEU A 1 -1.17 10.76 -1.40
CA LEU A 1 -2.50 10.99 -0.84
C LEU A 1 -3.07 9.71 -0.23
N GLY A 2 -3.86 9.85 0.84
CA GLY A 2 -4.68 8.81 1.42
C GLY A 2 -3.91 7.70 2.14
N TYR A 3 -4.55 6.57 2.31
CA TYR A 3 -4.09 5.44 3.12
C TYR A 3 -2.73 4.88 2.70
N ALA A 4 -2.51 4.71 1.40
CA ALA A 4 -1.31 4.07 0.88
C ALA A 4 -0.20 5.05 0.48
N GLN A 5 -0.47 6.35 0.45
CA GLN A 5 0.42 7.40 -0.08
C GLN A 5 1.07 7.01 -1.43
N LEU A 6 0.33 6.25 -2.23
CA LEU A 6 0.80 5.81 -3.55
C LEU A 6 1.01 7.02 -4.46
N LEU A 7 2.06 6.97 -5.27
CA LEU A 7 2.20 7.85 -6.42
C LEU A 7 1.12 7.51 -7.47
N ASP A 8 0.82 8.46 -8.34
CA ASP A 8 -0.25 8.36 -9.33
C ASP A 8 -0.14 7.08 -10.17
N ALA A 9 1.06 6.83 -10.72
CA ALA A 9 1.33 5.64 -11.53
C ALA A 9 1.23 4.33 -10.74
N ASN A 10 1.57 4.35 -9.44
CA ASN A 10 1.40 3.19 -8.57
C ASN A 10 -0.08 2.84 -8.37
N SER A 11 -0.96 3.84 -8.27
CA SER A 11 -2.41 3.59 -8.18
C SER A 11 -2.94 2.91 -9.44
N VAL A 12 -2.49 3.35 -10.62
CA VAL A 12 -2.80 2.72 -11.91
C VAL A 12 -2.28 1.28 -11.94
N ASN A 13 -1.03 1.06 -11.53
CA ASN A 13 -0.40 -0.24 -11.49
C ASN A 13 -1.16 -1.21 -10.56
N GLU A 14 -1.48 -0.77 -9.35
CA GLU A 14 -2.22 -1.58 -8.38
C GLU A 14 -3.63 -1.93 -8.90
N LEU A 15 -4.34 -0.98 -9.50
CA LEU A 15 -5.65 -1.27 -10.08
C LEU A 15 -5.54 -2.25 -11.26
N THR A 16 -4.50 -2.13 -12.10
CA THR A 16 -4.28 -3.07 -13.22
C THR A 16 -4.05 -4.50 -12.73
N LEU A 17 -3.26 -4.68 -11.66
CA LEU A 17 -2.92 -5.98 -11.11
C LEU A 17 -4.05 -6.59 -10.27
N ASN A 18 -4.68 -5.79 -9.42
CA ASN A 18 -5.55 -6.25 -8.35
C ASN A 18 -7.01 -5.83 -8.51
N GLY A 19 -7.37 -5.11 -9.59
CA GLY A 19 -8.70 -4.53 -9.76
C GLY A 19 -9.84 -5.55 -9.74
N ALA A 20 -9.64 -6.73 -10.33
CA ALA A 20 -10.63 -7.82 -10.27
C ALA A 20 -10.94 -8.22 -8.81
N ARG A 21 -9.90 -8.37 -7.99
CA ARG A 21 -10.05 -8.71 -6.56
C ARG A 21 -10.72 -7.61 -5.77
N PHE A 22 -10.42 -6.33 -6.08
CA PHE A 22 -11.10 -5.22 -5.42
C PHE A 22 -12.60 -5.18 -5.76
N ILE A 23 -12.95 -5.43 -7.02
CA ILE A 23 -14.32 -5.52 -7.48
C ILE A 23 -15.07 -6.64 -6.74
N GLU A 24 -14.50 -7.84 -6.71
CA GLU A 24 -15.05 -8.99 -5.99
C GLU A 24 -15.32 -8.68 -4.51
N ARG A 25 -14.35 -8.08 -3.82
CA ARG A 25 -14.49 -7.68 -2.41
C ARG A 25 -15.62 -6.66 -2.21
N MET A 26 -15.74 -5.70 -3.11
CA MET A 26 -16.81 -4.71 -3.07
C MET A 26 -18.19 -5.35 -3.30
N GLU A 27 -18.28 -6.33 -4.20
CA GLU A 27 -19.52 -7.10 -4.46
C GLU A 27 -19.90 -7.96 -3.25
N GLN A 28 -18.94 -8.66 -2.65
CA GLN A 28 -19.15 -9.43 -1.42
C GLN A 28 -19.64 -8.53 -0.28
N LYS A 29 -19.03 -7.34 -0.12
CA LYS A 29 -19.48 -6.36 0.89
C LYS A 29 -20.88 -5.86 0.62
N ALA A 30 -21.22 -5.60 -0.64
CA ALA A 30 -22.56 -5.19 -1.04
C ALA A 30 -23.63 -6.29 -0.89
N ALA A 31 -23.24 -7.56 -0.96
CA ALA A 31 -24.13 -8.71 -0.74
C ALA A 31 -24.38 -9.01 0.75
N SER A 32 -23.59 -8.44 1.67
CA SER A 32 -23.73 -8.68 3.12
C SER A 32 -25.12 -8.30 3.62
N SER A 33 -25.73 -9.16 4.44
CA SER A 33 -26.98 -8.85 5.16
C SER A 33 -26.82 -7.86 6.31
N LYS A 34 -25.56 -7.59 6.73
CA LYS A 34 -25.21 -6.74 7.88
C LYS A 34 -25.15 -5.25 7.56
N ILE A 35 -25.46 -4.82 6.35
CA ILE A 35 -25.41 -3.42 5.92
C ILE A 35 -26.79 -2.90 5.55
N SER A 36 -26.98 -1.58 5.70
CA SER A 36 -28.26 -0.94 5.32
C SER A 36 -28.47 -0.97 3.80
N THR A 37 -29.73 -0.78 3.39
CA THR A 37 -30.12 -0.70 1.98
C THR A 37 -29.42 0.45 1.26
N GLU A 38 -29.29 1.60 1.90
CA GLU A 38 -28.60 2.80 1.39
C GLU A 38 -27.11 2.51 1.19
N ARG A 39 -26.48 1.85 2.18
CA ARG A 39 -25.06 1.47 2.08
C ARG A 39 -24.84 0.48 0.95
N ARG A 40 -25.75 -0.48 0.79
CA ARG A 40 -25.70 -1.45 -0.31
C ARG A 40 -25.82 -0.78 -1.67
N ALA A 41 -26.76 0.15 -1.83
CA ALA A 41 -26.90 0.92 -3.07
C ALA A 41 -25.65 1.74 -3.39
N ALA A 42 -25.08 2.41 -2.39
CA ALA A 42 -23.83 3.17 -2.53
C ALA A 42 -22.65 2.28 -2.96
N LEU A 43 -22.49 1.09 -2.35
CA LEU A 43 -21.45 0.13 -2.72
C LEU A 43 -21.63 -0.39 -4.15
N LYS A 44 -22.86 -0.72 -4.58
CA LYS A 44 -23.13 -1.14 -5.95
C LYS A 44 -22.77 -0.05 -6.96
N LYS A 45 -23.15 1.22 -6.70
CA LYS A 45 -22.78 2.36 -7.54
C LYS A 45 -21.25 2.53 -7.63
N LYS A 46 -20.57 2.48 -6.49
CA LYS A 46 -19.11 2.56 -6.42
C LYS A 46 -18.44 1.41 -7.19
N THR A 47 -18.93 0.20 -7.04
CA THR A 47 -18.43 -0.98 -7.76
C THR A 47 -18.57 -0.83 -9.27
N ALA A 48 -19.69 -0.28 -9.76
CA ALA A 48 -19.87 -0.02 -11.19
C ALA A 48 -18.85 0.99 -11.73
N VAL A 49 -18.50 2.04 -10.96
CA VAL A 49 -17.44 2.97 -11.31
C VAL A 49 -16.08 2.27 -11.33
N LEU A 50 -15.77 1.47 -10.31
CA LEU A 50 -14.51 0.73 -10.22
C LEU A 50 -14.33 -0.25 -11.39
N LYS A 51 -15.39 -0.93 -11.83
CA LYS A 51 -15.39 -1.81 -13.01
C LYS A 51 -15.00 -1.03 -14.28
N ARG A 52 -15.55 0.16 -14.49
CA ARG A 52 -15.16 1.01 -15.64
C ARG A 52 -13.70 1.43 -15.55
N MET A 53 -13.24 1.89 -14.38
CA MET A 53 -11.82 2.25 -14.17
C MET A 53 -10.90 1.06 -14.47
N TYR A 54 -11.25 -0.13 -13.97
CA TYR A 54 -10.49 -1.36 -14.21
C TYR A 54 -10.46 -1.73 -15.71
N ALA A 55 -11.59 -1.69 -16.39
CA ALA A 55 -11.66 -1.95 -17.82
C ALA A 55 -10.77 -0.99 -18.64
N ASN A 56 -10.72 0.29 -18.24
CA ASN A 56 -9.90 1.29 -18.90
C ASN A 56 -8.40 1.03 -18.68
N VAL A 57 -7.97 0.78 -17.43
CA VAL A 57 -6.54 0.53 -17.16
C VAL A 57 -6.04 -0.76 -17.81
N LYS A 58 -6.88 -1.79 -17.96
CA LYS A 58 -6.51 -3.05 -18.65
C LYS A 58 -6.18 -2.86 -20.13
N ARG A 59 -6.57 -1.75 -20.74
CA ARG A 59 -6.20 -1.38 -22.13
C ARG A 59 -4.84 -0.68 -22.20
N VAL A 60 -4.31 -0.23 -21.08
CA VAL A 60 -2.99 0.41 -21.01
C VAL A 60 -1.92 -0.69 -20.95
N PRO A 61 -0.91 -0.69 -21.82
CA PRO A 61 0.19 -1.64 -21.73
C PRO A 61 0.85 -1.62 -20.34
N PHE A 62 1.19 -2.81 -19.82
CA PHE A 62 1.77 -2.96 -18.49
C PHE A 62 3.25 -2.55 -18.49
N GLU A 63 3.47 -1.25 -18.63
CA GLU A 63 4.77 -0.59 -18.62
C GLU A 63 4.72 0.64 -17.73
N TRP A 64 5.76 0.85 -16.92
CA TRP A 64 5.82 1.98 -16.00
C TRP A 64 5.63 3.34 -16.70
N SER A 65 6.29 3.56 -17.82
CA SER A 65 6.17 4.81 -18.60
C SER A 65 4.76 5.04 -19.13
N ARG A 66 4.04 3.98 -19.49
CA ARG A 66 2.64 4.04 -19.94
C ARG A 66 1.72 4.39 -18.77
N HIS A 67 1.90 3.73 -17.62
CA HIS A 67 1.15 4.03 -16.41
C HIS A 67 1.38 5.47 -15.93
N GLN A 68 2.62 5.98 -15.99
CA GLN A 68 2.92 7.39 -15.66
C GLN A 68 2.21 8.38 -16.59
N ARG A 69 2.13 8.10 -17.88
CA ARG A 69 1.39 8.95 -18.82
C ARG A 69 -0.10 8.89 -18.58
N TYR A 70 -0.64 7.68 -18.45
CA TYR A 70 -2.06 7.50 -18.19
C TYR A 70 -2.50 8.15 -16.87
N ALA A 71 -1.70 8.08 -15.82
CA ALA A 71 -1.98 8.71 -14.53
C ALA A 71 -2.16 10.25 -14.61
N LYS A 72 -1.67 10.88 -15.66
CA LYS A 72 -1.82 12.33 -15.91
C LYS A 72 -3.08 12.67 -16.71
N THR A 73 -3.80 11.69 -17.22
CA THR A 73 -5.10 11.90 -17.87
C THR A 73 -6.20 12.10 -16.82
N PRO A 74 -7.35 12.71 -17.18
CA PRO A 74 -8.49 12.82 -16.26
C PRO A 74 -8.92 11.47 -15.67
N GLU A 75 -8.94 10.42 -16.48
CA GLU A 75 -9.29 9.05 -16.05
C GLU A 75 -8.27 8.50 -15.04
N GLY A 76 -6.98 8.69 -15.32
CA GLY A 76 -5.90 8.24 -14.45
C GLY A 76 -5.84 9.00 -13.13
N MET A 77 -6.09 10.31 -13.14
CA MET A 77 -6.24 11.11 -11.91
C MET A 77 -7.43 10.62 -11.06
N GLY A 78 -8.53 10.24 -11.70
CA GLY A 78 -9.67 9.62 -11.01
C GLY A 78 -9.32 8.33 -10.27
N ILE A 79 -8.39 7.51 -10.82
CA ILE A 79 -7.88 6.31 -10.15
C ILE A 79 -7.06 6.67 -8.93
N HIS A 80 -6.25 7.73 -8.99
CA HIS A 80 -5.45 8.16 -7.84
C HIS A 80 -6.32 8.54 -6.64
N VAL A 81 -7.52 9.06 -6.87
CA VAL A 81 -8.50 9.38 -5.82
C VAL A 81 -8.95 8.15 -5.02
N LEU A 82 -8.85 6.93 -5.56
CA LEU A 82 -9.16 5.70 -4.81
C LEU A 82 -8.32 5.54 -3.53
N ASN A 83 -7.16 6.20 -3.44
CA ASN A 83 -6.34 6.18 -2.22
C ASN A 83 -7.02 6.83 -1.00
N ILE A 84 -7.97 7.72 -1.19
CA ILE A 84 -8.74 8.34 -0.12
C ILE A 84 -10.11 7.69 0.10
N ASP A 85 -10.48 6.71 -0.73
CA ASP A 85 -11.72 5.98 -0.57
C ASP A 85 -11.64 5.01 0.61
N GLY A 86 -12.57 5.10 1.56
CA GLY A 86 -12.58 4.28 2.77
C GLY A 86 -12.84 2.78 2.55
N ASP A 87 -13.31 2.38 1.37
CA ASP A 87 -13.52 0.95 1.03
C ASP A 87 -12.33 0.38 0.24
N ILE A 88 -11.70 1.18 -0.63
CA ILE A 88 -10.68 0.73 -1.58
C ILE A 88 -9.28 1.10 -1.12
N GLY A 89 -9.09 2.28 -0.54
CA GLY A 89 -7.79 2.77 -0.09
C GLY A 89 -7.04 1.79 0.84
N PRO A 90 -7.69 1.26 1.90
CA PRO A 90 -7.07 0.23 2.74
C PRO A 90 -6.67 -1.04 1.98
N MET A 91 -7.44 -1.46 0.98
CA MET A 91 -7.09 -2.62 0.15
C MET A 91 -5.86 -2.35 -0.73
N LEU A 92 -5.74 -1.15 -1.29
CA LEU A 92 -4.54 -0.73 -2.03
C LEU A 92 -3.29 -0.81 -1.16
N GLN A 93 -3.38 -0.28 0.07
CA GLN A 93 -2.28 -0.33 1.04
C GLN A 93 -1.90 -1.77 1.40
N ALA A 94 -2.87 -2.59 1.78
CA ALA A 94 -2.63 -3.97 2.17
C ALA A 94 -1.97 -4.79 1.04
N ASN A 95 -2.44 -4.62 -0.21
CA ASN A 95 -1.85 -5.31 -1.34
C ASN A 95 -0.43 -4.84 -1.66
N LYS A 96 -0.18 -3.53 -1.57
CA LYS A 96 1.17 -2.99 -1.74
C LYS A 96 2.15 -3.59 -0.72
N LEU A 97 1.81 -3.57 0.56
CA LEU A 97 2.65 -4.12 1.62
C LEU A 97 2.85 -5.64 1.46
N LYS A 98 1.78 -6.36 1.10
CA LYS A 98 1.90 -7.79 0.76
C LYS A 98 2.85 -8.02 -0.41
N GLY A 99 2.76 -7.25 -1.47
CA GLY A 99 3.67 -7.35 -2.62
C GLY A 99 5.14 -7.13 -2.25
N LEU A 100 5.44 -6.21 -1.33
CA LEU A 100 6.79 -5.99 -0.79
C LEU A 100 7.27 -7.21 0.01
N LYS A 101 6.43 -7.78 0.88
CA LYS A 101 6.75 -9.00 1.63
C LYS A 101 7.00 -10.19 0.72
N ASP A 102 6.13 -10.40 -0.27
CA ASP A 102 6.25 -11.50 -1.23
C ASP A 102 7.56 -11.39 -2.05
N LEU A 103 7.93 -10.16 -2.44
CA LEU A 103 9.20 -9.93 -3.13
C LEU A 103 10.41 -10.21 -2.23
N ALA A 104 10.36 -9.73 -0.99
CA ALA A 104 11.44 -9.97 -0.03
C ALA A 104 11.62 -11.47 0.25
N ALA A 105 10.53 -12.21 0.44
CA ALA A 105 10.56 -13.66 0.61
C ALA A 105 11.21 -14.38 -0.59
N LYS A 106 10.85 -13.98 -1.83
CA LYS A 106 11.50 -14.50 -3.06
C LYS A 106 12.99 -14.19 -3.14
N LYS A 107 13.46 -13.17 -2.43
CA LYS A 107 14.87 -12.79 -2.31
C LYS A 107 15.54 -13.36 -1.05
N GLY A 108 14.94 -14.35 -0.40
CA GLY A 108 15.48 -15.03 0.77
C GLY A 108 15.32 -14.26 2.10
N ARG A 109 14.43 -13.26 2.14
CA ARG A 109 14.13 -12.46 3.34
C ARG A 109 12.64 -12.46 3.68
N PRO A 110 12.08 -13.59 4.17
CA PRO A 110 10.66 -13.71 4.47
C PRO A 110 10.22 -12.91 5.72
N ASP A 111 11.13 -12.71 6.68
CA ASP A 111 10.84 -12.19 8.02
C ASP A 111 11.30 -10.73 8.16
N LEU A 112 10.69 -9.85 7.36
CA LEU A 112 10.95 -8.42 7.47
C LEU A 112 10.12 -7.78 8.59
N THR A 113 10.75 -6.88 9.36
CA THR A 113 10.05 -5.99 10.30
C THR A 113 9.23 -4.94 9.55
N GLY A 114 8.32 -4.26 10.25
CA GLY A 114 7.55 -3.15 9.68
C GLY A 114 8.44 -2.05 9.13
N ALA A 115 9.51 -1.66 9.86
CA ALA A 115 10.47 -0.65 9.42
C ALA A 115 11.21 -1.07 8.14
N GLN A 116 11.58 -2.33 8.04
CA GLN A 116 12.24 -2.87 6.84
C GLN A 116 11.32 -2.85 5.62
N ILE A 117 10.04 -3.17 5.80
CA ILE A 117 9.03 -3.04 4.75
C ILE A 117 8.85 -1.57 4.34
N GLU A 118 8.86 -0.66 5.31
CA GLU A 118 8.73 0.77 5.04
C GLU A 118 9.96 1.32 4.30
N VAL A 119 11.16 0.86 4.59
CA VAL A 119 12.35 1.18 3.79
C VAL A 119 12.15 0.80 2.33
N MET A 120 11.64 -0.42 2.06
CA MET A 120 11.33 -0.85 0.69
C MET A 120 10.22 0.00 0.06
N ASN A 121 9.25 0.45 0.85
CA ASN A 121 8.17 1.33 0.41
C ASN A 121 8.69 2.72 -0.01
N LEU A 122 9.62 3.28 0.74
CA LEU A 122 10.17 4.63 0.54
C LEU A 122 11.20 4.71 -0.58
N SER A 123 12.15 3.77 -0.63
CA SER A 123 13.27 3.78 -1.58
C SER A 123 13.01 2.98 -2.85
N GLY A 124 11.96 2.17 -2.85
CA GLY A 124 11.65 1.18 -3.89
C GLY A 124 12.08 -0.23 -3.46
N PRO A 125 11.37 -1.27 -3.96
CA PRO A 125 11.50 -2.63 -3.41
C PRO A 125 12.91 -3.21 -3.49
N ALA A 126 13.57 -3.11 -4.65
CA ALA A 126 14.92 -3.64 -4.84
C ALA A 126 15.97 -2.82 -4.09
N THR A 127 15.87 -1.50 -4.21
CA THR A 127 16.80 -0.55 -3.56
C THR A 127 16.69 -0.62 -2.03
N GLY A 128 15.49 -0.82 -1.49
CA GLY A 128 15.30 -1.03 -0.05
C GLY A 128 15.99 -2.30 0.46
N LEU A 129 15.91 -3.40 -0.31
CA LEU A 129 16.65 -4.63 0.03
C LEU A 129 18.16 -4.43 -0.02
N GLU A 130 18.65 -3.64 -0.97
CA GLU A 130 20.07 -3.29 -1.08
C GLU A 130 20.54 -2.40 0.10
N LEU A 131 19.75 -1.38 0.45
CA LEU A 131 20.03 -0.54 1.62
C LEU A 131 20.18 -1.37 2.91
N MET A 132 19.39 -2.42 3.06
CA MET A 132 19.40 -3.30 4.22
C MET A 132 20.54 -4.35 4.23
N GLN A 133 21.45 -4.34 3.25
CA GLN A 133 22.70 -5.12 3.32
C GLN A 133 23.72 -4.47 4.25
N PRO A 134 24.71 -5.20 4.81
CA PRO A 134 25.66 -4.67 5.76
C PRO A 134 26.39 -3.40 5.26
N ALA A 135 26.75 -3.33 3.99
CA ALA A 135 27.35 -2.15 3.39
C ALA A 135 26.36 -0.98 3.26
N GLY A 136 25.11 -1.27 2.88
CA GLY A 136 24.04 -0.28 2.72
C GLY A 136 23.63 0.35 4.04
N LEU A 137 23.61 -0.41 5.14
CA LEU A 137 23.29 0.10 6.48
C LEU A 137 24.26 1.21 6.91
N LYS A 138 25.54 1.09 6.54
CA LYS A 138 26.59 2.08 6.87
C LYS A 138 26.65 3.24 5.88
N ALA A 139 26.06 3.10 4.71
CA ALA A 139 26.10 4.10 3.67
C ALA A 139 25.06 5.22 3.89
N PRO A 140 25.31 6.44 3.39
CA PRO A 140 24.32 7.50 3.36
C PRO A 140 23.09 7.08 2.55
N VAL A 141 21.88 7.37 3.04
CA VAL A 141 20.63 7.03 2.33
C VAL A 141 20.49 7.73 0.98
N THR A 142 21.25 8.81 0.72
CA THR A 142 21.35 9.46 -0.59
C THR A 142 21.72 8.51 -1.72
N ASN A 143 22.42 7.41 -1.41
CA ASN A 143 22.81 6.40 -2.39
C ASN A 143 21.62 5.54 -2.86
N PHE A 144 20.54 5.52 -2.08
CA PHE A 144 19.37 4.64 -2.27
C PHE A 144 18.09 5.39 -2.61
N PHE A 145 18.10 6.70 -2.61
CA PHE A 145 16.94 7.52 -2.91
C PHE A 145 17.17 8.34 -4.17
N ALA A 146 16.20 8.33 -5.08
CA ALA A 146 16.21 9.28 -6.18
C ALA A 146 16.25 10.71 -5.62
N ARG A 147 17.04 11.59 -6.22
CA ARG A 147 17.30 12.96 -5.73
C ARG A 147 16.03 13.70 -5.30
N LYS A 148 14.97 13.67 -6.13
CA LYS A 148 13.69 14.31 -5.81
C LYS A 148 13.04 13.68 -4.57
N ALA A 149 13.01 12.36 -4.48
CA ALA A 149 12.42 11.64 -3.35
C ALA A 149 13.16 11.91 -2.04
N TYR A 150 14.49 12.03 -2.08
CA TYR A 150 15.32 12.37 -0.95
C TYR A 150 14.96 13.74 -0.36
N TYR A 151 14.89 14.79 -1.20
CA TYR A 151 14.63 16.15 -0.69
C TYR A 151 13.17 16.39 -0.30
N VAL A 152 12.22 15.68 -0.89
CA VAL A 152 10.80 15.78 -0.49
C VAL A 152 10.54 15.07 0.83
N ASN A 153 11.28 14.01 1.12
CA ASN A 153 11.10 13.24 2.35
C ASN A 153 12.09 13.70 3.43
N LYS A 154 11.72 14.75 4.15
CA LYS A 154 12.59 15.38 5.17
C LYS A 154 13.12 14.40 6.22
N MET A 155 12.41 13.31 6.46
CA MET A 155 12.80 12.29 7.45
C MET A 155 14.10 11.56 7.10
N VAL A 156 14.40 11.39 5.81
CA VAL A 156 15.59 10.63 5.37
C VAL A 156 16.84 11.48 5.23
N ILE A 157 16.73 12.81 5.35
CA ILE A 157 17.83 13.73 5.07
C ILE A 157 18.94 13.57 6.13
N GLY A 158 20.17 13.35 5.65
CA GLY A 158 21.37 13.27 6.48
C GLY A 158 21.58 11.95 7.22
N LEU A 159 20.69 10.96 7.01
CA LEU A 159 20.79 9.67 7.70
C LEU A 159 21.63 8.65 6.93
N THR A 160 22.18 7.68 7.67
CA THR A 160 22.65 6.39 7.14
C THR A 160 21.49 5.41 7.05
N GLY A 161 21.69 4.26 6.37
CA GLY A 161 20.67 3.20 6.30
C GLY A 161 20.25 2.68 7.69
N GLU A 162 21.22 2.50 8.59
CA GLU A 162 20.98 2.06 9.97
C GLU A 162 20.17 3.09 10.77
N GLN A 163 20.54 4.37 10.66
CA GLN A 163 19.80 5.45 11.32
C GLN A 163 18.37 5.58 10.80
N LEU A 164 18.16 5.39 9.48
CA LEU A 164 16.82 5.39 8.92
C LEU A 164 15.96 4.23 9.46
N LEU A 165 16.51 3.02 9.55
CA LEU A 165 15.79 1.89 10.13
C LEU A 165 15.43 2.14 11.60
N ALA A 166 16.36 2.61 12.40
CA ALA A 166 16.12 2.94 13.81
C ALA A 166 15.03 4.00 13.99
N GLU A 167 15.03 5.04 13.15
CA GLU A 167 13.98 6.08 13.19
C GLU A 167 12.61 5.54 12.78
N LEU A 168 12.54 4.64 11.78
CA LEU A 168 11.30 4.00 11.38
C LEU A 168 10.78 3.05 12.45
N ASP A 169 11.63 2.24 13.08
CA ASP A 169 11.24 1.37 14.20
C ASP A 169 10.69 2.21 15.36
N ARG A 170 11.40 3.26 15.76
CA ARG A 170 10.94 4.19 16.81
C ARG A 170 9.56 4.79 16.51
N ARG A 171 9.32 5.21 15.25
CA ARG A 171 8.02 5.76 14.84
C ARG A 171 6.91 4.72 14.89
N MET A 172 7.20 3.49 14.45
CA MET A 172 6.23 2.39 14.50
C MET A 172 5.88 2.03 15.94
N GLU A 173 6.87 1.92 16.83
CA GLU A 173 6.62 1.67 18.26
C GLU A 173 5.74 2.75 18.90
N LEU A 174 5.99 4.03 18.59
CA LEU A 174 5.15 5.12 19.07
C LEU A 174 3.71 5.01 18.52
N SER A 175 3.58 4.69 17.23
CA SER A 175 2.27 4.53 16.59
C SER A 175 1.49 3.35 17.14
N MET A 176 2.15 2.24 17.46
CA MET A 176 1.51 1.06 18.06
C MET A 176 0.99 1.32 19.48
N LYS A 177 1.59 2.26 20.20
CA LYS A 177 1.12 2.70 21.54
C LYS A 177 -0.06 3.66 21.49
N ALA A 178 -0.44 4.16 20.30
CA ALA A 178 -1.60 5.02 20.17
C ALA A 178 -2.90 4.26 20.43
N GLN A 179 -3.86 4.91 21.10
CA GLN A 179 -5.13 4.28 21.50
C GLN A 179 -5.85 3.60 20.33
N GLY A 180 -5.93 4.25 19.16
CA GLY A 180 -6.55 3.68 17.98
C GLY A 180 -5.84 2.45 17.40
N SER A 181 -4.51 2.32 17.60
CA SER A 181 -3.76 1.12 17.22
C SER A 181 -4.07 -0.04 18.13
N ILE A 182 -4.14 0.21 19.43
CA ILE A 182 -4.51 -0.80 20.46
C ILE A 182 -5.92 -1.32 20.19
N GLU A 183 -6.88 -0.42 19.94
CA GLU A 183 -8.27 -0.78 19.62
C GLU A 183 -8.37 -1.59 18.32
N PHE A 184 -7.58 -1.21 17.30
CA PHE A 184 -7.54 -1.95 16.03
C PHE A 184 -6.98 -3.36 16.23
N GLU A 185 -5.89 -3.52 16.96
CA GLU A 185 -5.27 -4.82 17.26
C GLU A 185 -6.25 -5.74 18.00
N ALA A 186 -6.89 -5.24 19.05
CA ALA A 186 -7.90 -5.99 19.80
C ALA A 186 -9.08 -6.43 18.90
N ALA A 187 -9.56 -5.55 18.04
CA ALA A 187 -10.64 -5.87 17.09
C ALA A 187 -10.21 -6.90 16.04
N PHE A 188 -8.96 -6.80 15.56
CA PHE A 188 -8.38 -7.76 14.61
C PHE A 188 -8.25 -9.15 15.21
N ASP A 189 -7.72 -9.25 16.43
CA ASP A 189 -7.54 -10.51 17.15
C ASP A 189 -8.89 -11.19 17.44
N ALA A 190 -9.90 -10.42 17.80
CA ALA A 190 -11.26 -10.93 17.98
C ALA A 190 -11.83 -11.55 16.68
N VAL A 191 -11.56 -10.93 15.53
CA VAL A 191 -11.97 -11.48 14.22
C VAL A 191 -11.22 -12.76 13.88
N ILE A 192 -9.92 -12.83 14.18
CA ILE A 192 -9.12 -14.04 13.96
C ILE A 192 -9.59 -15.18 14.85
N ALA A 193 -9.79 -14.93 16.15
CA ALA A 193 -10.28 -15.91 17.10
C ALA A 193 -11.65 -16.50 16.69
N ALA A 194 -12.58 -15.64 16.27
CA ALA A 194 -13.89 -16.07 15.79
C ALA A 194 -13.82 -16.95 14.53
N LYS A 195 -12.89 -16.68 13.62
CA LYS A 195 -12.67 -17.51 12.43
C LYS A 195 -12.05 -18.88 12.74
N THR A 196 -11.21 -18.93 13.77
CA THR A 196 -10.55 -20.17 14.20
C THR A 196 -11.51 -21.08 14.95
N ALA A 197 -12.40 -20.51 15.79
CA ALA A 197 -13.41 -21.25 16.54
C ALA A 197 -14.58 -21.78 15.67
N GLY A 198 -14.78 -21.24 14.48
CA GLY A 198 -15.82 -21.67 13.53
C GLY A 198 -15.36 -22.69 12.48
N ARG A 199 -14.18 -23.26 12.65
CA ARG A 199 -13.65 -24.37 11.85
C ARG A 199 -13.61 -25.64 12.66
#